data_46b7b264975f193891e2feb5927ca026
#
_entry.id   46b7b264975f193891e2feb5927ca026
#
_cell.length_a   1.000
_cell.length_b   1.000
_cell.length_c   1.000
_cell.angle_alpha   90.00
_cell.angle_beta   90.00
_cell.angle_gamma   90.00
#
_symmetry.space_group_name_H-M   'P 1'
#
loop_
_entity.id
_entity.type
_entity.pdbx_description
1 polymer ?
#
loop_
_entity_poly.entity_id
_entity_poly.type
_entity_poly.pdbx_seq_one_letter_code
_entity_poly.pdbx_strand_id
1 'polypeptide(L)'
;MVSRPHIFARTATFSVLLVHFVLTGCHSSPNNSASTVAFSKVPVAQESHYKIDIIEDGEYKSDVVEGRATGARPGQRIVMYARTDGRWGLCRQSGQPFTNIEADGRWKASVHLGIQYAALLVDPTYNPPEQTESLPIVGNGVVALAVNGEGPAPVLPPPKILNFSGYEWTTSTGPIFRAGSRNFFDPANVWTDERGALHLRISGSPGKWTSAELKLTRSLGYGTYRFQVRDFSHLEPSALLTLITWDGIGTERNRRELDVELGRWGYLDNDNVHYVVQPYYVPANFVAFRMPAGIYTYSFR
;
A
#
# COMPACT_ATOMS: atom_id res chain seq x y z
N MET A 1 31.80 6.04 39.53
CA MET A 1 31.71 4.62 39.16
C MET A 1 30.24 4.33 38.89
N VAL A 2 29.83 4.35 37.63
CA VAL A 2 28.44 4.04 37.22
C VAL A 2 28.52 2.88 36.25
N SER A 3 27.95 1.76 36.67
CA SER A 3 27.89 0.48 35.95
C SER A 3 26.89 0.58 34.77
N ARG A 4 27.33 0.17 33.57
CA ARG A 4 26.49 0.02 32.41
C ARG A 4 25.87 -1.39 32.42
N PRO A 5 24.58 -1.57 32.11
CA PRO A 5 24.02 -2.89 31.87
C PRO A 5 24.31 -3.37 30.45
N HIS A 6 24.79 -4.61 30.36
CA HIS A 6 24.95 -5.33 29.11
C HIS A 6 23.60 -5.82 28.60
N ILE A 7 23.26 -5.43 27.36
CA ILE A 7 22.11 -5.98 26.64
C ILE A 7 22.56 -7.22 25.90
N PHE A 8 22.04 -8.38 26.31
CA PHE A 8 22.19 -9.65 25.60
C PHE A 8 21.16 -9.71 24.47
N ALA A 9 21.65 -9.73 23.23
CA ALA A 9 20.82 -10.09 22.06
C ALA A 9 20.60 -11.62 22.07
N ARG A 10 19.35 -12.06 22.18
CA ARG A 10 18.98 -13.45 21.99
C ARG A 10 18.58 -13.66 20.54
N THR A 11 19.40 -14.38 19.81
CA THR A 11 19.11 -14.93 18.49
C THR A 11 18.14 -16.10 18.64
N ALA A 12 16.94 -16.00 18.12
CA ALA A 12 16.02 -17.13 18.03
C ALA A 12 16.24 -17.86 16.71
N THR A 13 16.77 -19.06 16.81
CA THR A 13 16.92 -20.00 15.68
C THR A 13 15.61 -20.75 15.50
N PHE A 14 14.91 -20.56 14.39
CA PHE A 14 13.76 -21.39 14.02
C PHE A 14 14.24 -22.60 13.25
N SER A 15 14.09 -23.78 13.85
CA SER A 15 14.27 -25.08 13.18
C SER A 15 12.98 -25.45 12.46
N VAL A 16 13.05 -25.55 11.13
CA VAL A 16 11.97 -26.11 10.31
C VAL A 16 12.13 -27.62 10.29
N LEU A 17 11.18 -28.33 10.86
CA LEU A 17 11.10 -29.79 10.84
C LEU A 17 10.48 -30.22 9.52
N LEU A 18 11.31 -30.81 8.64
CA LEU A 18 10.87 -31.36 7.35
C LEU A 18 10.49 -32.84 7.59
N VAL A 19 9.20 -33.16 7.55
CA VAL A 19 8.73 -34.55 7.62
C VAL A 19 8.72 -35.15 6.20
N HIS A 20 9.63 -36.07 5.96
CA HIS A 20 9.65 -36.87 4.72
C HIS A 20 8.76 -38.10 4.88
N PHE A 21 7.69 -38.17 4.09
CA PHE A 21 7.00 -39.43 3.84
C PHE A 21 7.57 -40.07 2.59
N VAL A 22 8.25 -41.19 2.77
CA VAL A 22 8.65 -42.06 1.65
C VAL A 22 7.54 -43.09 1.46
N LEU A 23 6.80 -42.97 0.36
CA LEU A 23 5.95 -44.04 -0.16
C LEU A 23 6.60 -44.59 -1.43
N THR A 24 7.22 -45.77 -1.32
CA THR A 24 7.65 -46.57 -2.46
C THR A 24 6.46 -47.25 -3.11
N GLY A 25 6.12 -46.82 -4.31
CA GLY A 25 5.13 -47.46 -5.17
C GLY A 25 5.53 -47.23 -6.64
N CYS A 26 6.18 -48.24 -7.26
CA CYS A 26 6.47 -48.23 -8.70
C CYS A 26 5.16 -48.36 -9.48
N HIS A 27 4.76 -47.27 -10.15
CA HIS A 27 3.94 -47.35 -11.38
C HIS A 27 4.36 -46.17 -12.25
N SER A 28 4.98 -46.49 -13.39
CA SER A 28 5.31 -45.54 -14.46
C SER A 28 4.02 -45.09 -15.16
N SER A 29 3.52 -43.91 -14.73
CA SER A 29 2.55 -43.12 -15.48
C SER A 29 3.27 -41.88 -16.04
N PRO A 30 2.90 -41.35 -17.22
CA PRO A 30 3.55 -40.19 -17.78
C PRO A 30 3.39 -39.02 -16.79
N ASN A 31 4.51 -38.44 -16.41
CA ASN A 31 4.60 -37.29 -15.51
C ASN A 31 3.85 -36.08 -16.09
N ASN A 32 2.57 -36.00 -15.84
CA ASN A 32 1.80 -34.77 -16.01
C ASN A 32 1.93 -33.98 -14.71
N SER A 33 3.14 -33.49 -14.43
CA SER A 33 3.37 -32.60 -13.29
C SER A 33 2.53 -31.35 -13.54
N ALA A 34 1.58 -31.10 -12.67
CA ALA A 34 0.77 -29.88 -12.75
C ALA A 34 1.68 -28.67 -12.74
N SER A 35 1.44 -27.72 -13.66
CA SER A 35 2.19 -26.47 -13.67
C SER A 35 1.91 -25.67 -12.40
N THR A 36 2.94 -25.07 -11.83
CA THR A 36 2.84 -24.25 -10.61
C THR A 36 3.53 -22.91 -10.81
N VAL A 37 3.10 -21.92 -10.03
CA VAL A 37 3.76 -20.63 -9.91
C VAL A 37 3.96 -20.30 -8.44
N ALA A 38 5.13 -19.76 -8.07
CA ALA A 38 5.42 -19.25 -6.75
C ALA A 38 6.23 -17.97 -6.86
N PHE A 39 6.10 -17.07 -5.91
CA PHE A 39 6.84 -15.80 -5.87
C PHE A 39 6.96 -15.24 -4.47
N SER A 40 7.87 -14.28 -4.30
CA SER A 40 8.02 -13.45 -3.10
C SER A 40 8.31 -12.00 -3.49
N LYS A 41 8.02 -11.09 -2.58
CA LYS A 41 8.45 -9.70 -2.69
C LYS A 41 9.95 -9.63 -2.45
N VAL A 42 10.66 -8.90 -3.32
CA VAL A 42 12.07 -8.60 -3.10
C VAL A 42 12.16 -7.53 -2.02
N PRO A 43 12.88 -7.77 -0.90
CA PRO A 43 13.11 -6.73 0.09
C PRO A 43 13.85 -5.58 -0.58
N VAL A 44 13.26 -4.41 -0.62
CA VAL A 44 13.99 -3.19 -0.97
C VAL A 44 14.90 -2.91 0.21
N ALA A 45 16.22 -2.87 -0.02
CA ALA A 45 17.14 -2.36 0.98
C ALA A 45 16.65 -0.99 1.41
N GLN A 46 16.40 -0.81 2.70
CA GLN A 46 15.97 0.45 3.26
C GLN A 46 17.14 1.43 3.08
N GLU A 47 17.18 2.09 1.93
CA GLU A 47 18.07 3.24 1.75
C GLU A 47 17.59 4.31 2.71
N SER A 48 18.45 4.66 3.64
CA SER A 48 18.20 5.56 4.77
C SER A 48 18.06 7.03 4.36
N HIS A 49 17.81 7.32 3.11
CA HIS A 49 17.62 8.66 2.58
C HIS A 49 16.41 8.65 1.65
N TYR A 50 15.28 9.11 2.15
CA TYR A 50 14.23 9.62 1.29
C TYR A 50 14.75 10.90 0.61
N LYS A 51 15.60 10.77 -0.37
CA LYS A 51 15.50 11.67 -1.50
C LYS A 51 14.11 11.38 -2.06
N ILE A 52 13.28 12.41 -2.13
CA ILE A 52 12.19 12.43 -3.09
C ILE A 52 12.95 12.35 -4.41
N ASP A 53 13.27 11.15 -4.84
CA ASP A 53 13.75 10.94 -6.19
C ASP A 53 12.56 11.32 -7.04
N ILE A 54 12.68 12.51 -7.62
CA ILE A 54 11.83 12.96 -8.71
C ILE A 54 12.06 11.88 -9.76
N ILE A 55 11.18 10.90 -9.80
CA ILE A 55 11.15 9.92 -10.87
C ILE A 55 10.63 10.73 -12.06
N GLU A 56 11.56 11.17 -12.89
CA GLU A 56 11.24 11.68 -14.22
C GLU A 56 10.36 10.61 -14.87
N ASP A 57 9.15 10.93 -15.28
CA ASP A 57 8.10 10.13 -15.91
C ASP A 57 6.91 9.70 -15.02
N GLY A 58 6.79 10.17 -13.78
CA GLY A 58 5.58 9.93 -12.98
C GLY A 58 5.27 8.45 -12.75
N GLU A 59 6.27 7.58 -12.70
CA GLU A 59 6.09 6.20 -12.27
C GLU A 59 5.83 6.17 -10.76
N TYR A 60 4.70 5.60 -10.38
CA TYR A 60 4.40 5.31 -8.98
C TYR A 60 5.47 4.40 -8.40
N LYS A 61 5.81 4.60 -7.10
CA LYS A 61 6.62 3.63 -6.37
C LYS A 61 6.08 2.24 -6.66
N SER A 62 6.94 1.36 -7.14
CA SER A 62 6.61 -0.01 -7.44
C SER A 62 7.33 -0.94 -6.48
N ASP A 63 6.65 -2.01 -6.08
CA ASP A 63 7.33 -3.16 -5.49
C ASP A 63 7.94 -4.02 -6.58
N VAL A 64 9.02 -4.71 -6.24
CA VAL A 64 9.58 -5.73 -7.10
C VAL A 64 9.23 -7.09 -6.54
N VAL A 65 8.69 -7.95 -7.37
CA VAL A 65 8.40 -9.34 -7.05
C VAL A 65 9.19 -10.26 -7.98
N GLU A 66 9.65 -11.37 -7.46
CA GLU A 66 10.35 -12.39 -8.24
C GLU A 66 9.83 -13.78 -7.87
N GLY A 67 9.86 -14.68 -8.81
CA GLY A 67 9.32 -16.00 -8.61
C GLY A 67 9.82 -17.03 -9.59
N ARG A 68 9.20 -18.21 -9.50
CA ARG A 68 9.49 -19.36 -10.35
C ARG A 68 8.17 -19.97 -10.83
N ALA A 69 8.11 -20.26 -12.12
CA ALA A 69 7.09 -21.10 -12.73
C ALA A 69 7.69 -22.47 -13.03
N THR A 70 7.07 -23.52 -12.55
CA THR A 70 7.48 -24.89 -12.79
C THR A 70 6.50 -25.55 -13.74
N GLY A 71 6.98 -26.30 -14.72
CA GLY A 71 6.14 -26.96 -15.72
C GLY A 71 5.47 -25.99 -16.71
N ALA A 72 5.97 -24.79 -16.82
CA ALA A 72 5.50 -23.81 -17.81
C ALA A 72 5.83 -24.31 -19.22
N ARG A 73 4.86 -24.16 -20.12
CA ARG A 73 5.00 -24.51 -21.55
C ARG A 73 5.50 -23.31 -22.37
N PRO A 74 6.13 -23.54 -23.52
CA PRO A 74 6.54 -22.45 -24.41
C PRO A 74 5.39 -21.48 -24.72
N GLY A 75 5.67 -20.18 -24.63
CA GLY A 75 4.70 -19.12 -24.88
C GLY A 75 3.80 -18.75 -23.68
N GLN A 76 3.80 -19.53 -22.61
CA GLN A 76 3.12 -19.11 -21.37
C GLN A 76 3.88 -17.97 -20.69
N ARG A 77 3.17 -17.10 -20.00
CA ARG A 77 3.70 -15.89 -19.37
C ARG A 77 3.07 -15.69 -18.00
N ILE A 78 3.66 -14.77 -17.23
CA ILE A 78 3.11 -14.36 -15.94
C ILE A 78 2.29 -13.07 -16.12
N VAL A 79 1.14 -13.05 -15.47
CA VAL A 79 0.30 -11.85 -15.27
C VAL A 79 0.29 -11.55 -13.79
N MET A 80 0.58 -10.30 -13.44
CA MET A 80 0.59 -9.84 -12.05
C MET A 80 -0.62 -8.96 -11.75
N TYR A 81 -1.20 -9.18 -10.60
CA TYR A 81 -2.20 -8.30 -10.00
C TYR A 81 -1.74 -7.82 -8.63
N ALA A 82 -2.06 -6.58 -8.32
CA ALA A 82 -1.94 -6.03 -6.97
C ALA A 82 -3.34 -5.67 -6.45
N ARG A 83 -3.60 -5.97 -5.19
CA ARG A 83 -4.88 -5.66 -4.55
C ARG A 83 -4.79 -4.33 -3.81
N THR A 84 -5.63 -3.39 -4.21
CA THR A 84 -5.81 -2.08 -3.58
C THR A 84 -7.29 -1.81 -3.41
N ASP A 85 -7.69 -1.21 -2.30
CA ASP A 85 -9.08 -0.82 -2.01
C ASP A 85 -10.12 -1.94 -2.27
N GLY A 86 -9.73 -3.19 -1.96
CA GLY A 86 -10.59 -4.36 -2.12
C GLY A 86 -10.65 -4.97 -3.52
N ARG A 87 -10.05 -4.34 -4.52
CA ARG A 87 -10.01 -4.80 -5.92
C ARG A 87 -8.61 -5.20 -6.36
N TRP A 88 -8.55 -6.11 -7.32
CA TRP A 88 -7.33 -6.52 -7.99
C TRP A 88 -7.13 -5.68 -9.25
N GLY A 89 -6.06 -4.91 -9.29
CA GLY A 89 -5.64 -4.13 -10.46
C GLY A 89 -4.52 -4.85 -11.22
N LEU A 90 -4.61 -4.87 -12.54
CA LEU A 90 -3.58 -5.44 -13.40
C LEU A 90 -2.30 -4.61 -13.34
N CYS A 91 -1.17 -5.26 -13.04
CA CYS A 91 0.14 -4.63 -13.08
C CYS A 91 0.71 -4.68 -14.50
N ARG A 92 1.19 -3.55 -14.97
CA ARG A 92 1.81 -3.43 -16.29
C ARG A 92 3.28 -3.08 -16.18
N GLN A 93 4.11 -3.72 -16.98
CA GLN A 93 5.51 -3.36 -17.16
C GLN A 93 5.67 -2.67 -18.52
N SER A 94 6.17 -1.44 -18.53
CA SER A 94 6.32 -0.69 -19.79
C SER A 94 5.07 -0.76 -20.68
N GLY A 95 3.89 -0.65 -20.04
CA GLY A 95 2.59 -0.73 -20.72
C GLY A 95 2.11 -2.14 -21.06
N GLN A 96 2.91 -3.19 -20.86
CA GLN A 96 2.56 -4.58 -21.18
C GLN A 96 2.06 -5.33 -19.94
N PRO A 97 0.98 -6.13 -20.05
CA PRO A 97 0.40 -6.86 -18.92
C PRO A 97 1.12 -8.18 -18.60
N PHE A 98 2.14 -8.51 -19.37
CA PHE A 98 2.78 -9.82 -19.30
C PHE A 98 4.25 -9.71 -18.92
N THR A 99 4.68 -10.62 -18.05
CA THR A 99 6.08 -10.85 -17.69
C THR A 99 6.54 -12.16 -18.31
N ASN A 100 7.70 -12.13 -18.96
CA ASN A 100 8.31 -13.32 -19.55
C ASN A 100 8.89 -14.22 -18.47
N ILE A 101 8.91 -15.54 -18.76
CA ILE A 101 9.53 -16.55 -17.93
C ILE A 101 10.89 -16.88 -18.57
N GLU A 102 11.95 -16.87 -17.81
CA GLU A 102 13.29 -17.26 -18.23
C GLU A 102 13.38 -18.78 -18.49
N ALA A 103 14.40 -19.21 -19.19
CA ALA A 103 14.58 -20.63 -19.56
C ALA A 103 14.66 -21.57 -18.34
N ASP A 104 15.10 -21.09 -17.20
CA ASP A 104 15.17 -21.83 -15.95
C ASP A 104 13.89 -21.73 -15.10
N GLY A 105 12.85 -21.08 -15.63
CA GLY A 105 11.56 -20.88 -14.98
C GLY A 105 11.48 -19.66 -14.07
N ARG A 106 12.56 -18.89 -13.90
CA ARG A 106 12.52 -17.64 -13.12
C ARG A 106 11.78 -16.53 -13.87
N TRP A 107 11.26 -15.59 -13.12
CA TRP A 107 10.67 -14.37 -13.64
C TRP A 107 10.73 -13.26 -12.59
N LYS A 108 10.70 -12.01 -13.05
CA LYS A 108 10.75 -10.81 -12.19
C LYS A 108 9.83 -9.75 -12.75
N ALA A 109 9.06 -9.10 -11.89
CA ALA A 109 8.09 -8.08 -12.26
C ALA A 109 8.16 -6.88 -11.32
N SER A 110 7.99 -5.67 -11.87
CA SER A 110 7.60 -4.50 -11.10
C SER A 110 6.08 -4.47 -10.99
N VAL A 111 5.57 -4.19 -9.80
CA VAL A 111 4.13 -4.16 -9.53
C VAL A 111 3.80 -2.87 -8.79
N HIS A 112 2.66 -2.24 -9.08
CA HIS A 112 2.23 -1.11 -8.29
C HIS A 112 1.95 -1.56 -6.85
N LEU A 113 2.06 -0.63 -5.90
CA LEU A 113 1.90 -0.96 -4.49
C LEU A 113 0.52 -1.55 -4.19
N GLY A 114 0.48 -2.66 -3.47
CA GLY A 114 -0.72 -3.37 -3.09
C GLY A 114 -0.59 -4.06 -1.72
N ILE A 115 -1.73 -4.41 -1.12
CA ILE A 115 -1.77 -5.19 0.14
C ILE A 115 -1.56 -6.68 -0.08
N GLN A 116 -1.88 -7.15 -1.26
CA GLN A 116 -1.67 -8.51 -1.73
C GLN A 116 -1.24 -8.47 -3.20
N TYR A 117 -0.52 -9.47 -3.60
CA TYR A 117 -0.09 -9.68 -4.97
C TYR A 117 -0.53 -11.05 -5.43
N ALA A 118 -0.88 -11.17 -6.70
CA ALA A 118 -1.21 -12.44 -7.32
C ALA A 118 -0.41 -12.61 -8.61
N ALA A 119 0.21 -13.77 -8.77
CA ALA A 119 0.87 -14.19 -9.98
C ALA A 119 0.05 -15.29 -10.66
N LEU A 120 -0.34 -15.07 -11.90
CA LEU A 120 -1.04 -16.04 -12.73
C LEU A 120 -0.09 -16.52 -13.83
N LEU A 121 0.11 -17.83 -13.93
CA LEU A 121 0.70 -18.46 -15.11
C LEU A 121 -0.43 -18.61 -16.15
N VAL A 122 -0.27 -18.03 -17.31
CA VAL A 122 -1.33 -17.95 -18.30
C VAL A 122 -0.90 -18.43 -19.69
N ASP A 123 -1.85 -18.92 -20.45
CA ASP A 123 -1.66 -19.30 -21.84
C ASP A 123 -1.44 -18.07 -22.75
N PRO A 124 -0.82 -18.23 -23.93
CA PRO A 124 -0.50 -17.11 -24.84
C PRO A 124 -1.70 -16.27 -25.28
N THR A 125 -2.88 -16.88 -25.33
CA THR A 125 -4.13 -16.24 -25.78
C THR A 125 -4.95 -15.62 -24.64
N TYR A 126 -4.48 -15.72 -23.39
CA TYR A 126 -5.20 -15.18 -22.27
C TYR A 126 -5.23 -13.64 -22.32
N ASN A 127 -6.42 -13.07 -22.10
CA ASN A 127 -6.62 -11.63 -22.02
C ASN A 127 -6.98 -11.24 -20.57
N PRO A 128 -6.05 -10.65 -19.80
CA PRO A 128 -6.29 -10.31 -18.41
C PRO A 128 -7.23 -9.09 -18.29
N PRO A 129 -8.26 -9.13 -17.41
CA PRO A 129 -9.06 -7.95 -17.10
C PRO A 129 -8.22 -6.88 -16.39
N GLU A 130 -8.48 -5.60 -16.69
CA GLU A 130 -7.77 -4.45 -16.08
C GLU A 130 -8.00 -4.39 -14.56
N GLN A 131 -9.22 -4.67 -14.14
CA GLN A 131 -9.62 -4.71 -12.74
C GLN A 131 -10.62 -5.84 -12.51
N THR A 132 -10.58 -6.43 -11.31
CA THR A 132 -11.53 -7.46 -10.91
C THR A 132 -11.73 -7.47 -9.39
N GLU A 133 -12.90 -7.82 -8.93
CA GLU A 133 -13.19 -8.03 -7.50
C GLU A 133 -12.65 -9.38 -7.01
N SER A 134 -12.64 -10.37 -7.88
CA SER A 134 -12.15 -11.73 -7.61
C SER A 134 -11.11 -12.11 -8.64
N LEU A 135 -10.03 -12.75 -8.21
CA LEU A 135 -9.02 -13.25 -9.13
C LEU A 135 -9.61 -14.30 -10.07
N PRO A 136 -9.15 -14.32 -11.34
CA PRO A 136 -9.47 -15.43 -12.26
C PRO A 136 -9.04 -16.77 -11.65
N ILE A 137 -9.91 -17.77 -11.78
CA ILE A 137 -9.62 -19.12 -11.32
C ILE A 137 -8.83 -19.91 -12.37
N VAL A 138 -8.16 -20.98 -11.93
CA VAL A 138 -7.49 -21.92 -12.86
C VAL A 138 -8.52 -22.49 -13.83
N GLY A 139 -8.18 -22.45 -15.12
CA GLY A 139 -9.07 -22.72 -16.25
C GLY A 139 -9.15 -21.49 -17.18
N ASN A 140 -9.76 -21.64 -18.35
CA ASN A 140 -9.97 -20.57 -19.33
C ASN A 140 -8.69 -19.75 -19.63
N GLY A 141 -7.57 -20.44 -19.82
CA GLY A 141 -6.26 -19.82 -20.09
C GLY A 141 -5.43 -19.46 -18.87
N VAL A 142 -5.95 -19.59 -17.66
CA VAL A 142 -5.17 -19.55 -16.42
C VAL A 142 -4.72 -20.96 -16.04
N VAL A 143 -3.41 -21.18 -16.02
CA VAL A 143 -2.79 -22.49 -15.81
C VAL A 143 -2.47 -22.74 -14.35
N ALA A 144 -1.97 -21.72 -13.65
CA ALA A 144 -1.68 -21.75 -12.22
C ALA A 144 -1.82 -20.36 -11.62
N LEU A 145 -2.10 -20.31 -10.33
CA LEU A 145 -2.27 -19.07 -9.55
C LEU A 145 -1.55 -19.21 -8.23
N ALA A 146 -0.83 -18.18 -7.85
CA ALA A 146 -0.32 -17.99 -6.49
C ALA A 146 -0.70 -16.61 -5.98
N VAL A 147 -1.01 -16.52 -4.70
CA VAL A 147 -1.27 -15.25 -3.99
C VAL A 147 -0.27 -15.13 -2.85
N ASN A 148 0.41 -14.00 -2.78
CA ASN A 148 1.29 -13.65 -1.70
C ASN A 148 0.88 -12.31 -1.10
N GLY A 149 1.05 -12.17 0.18
CA GLY A 149 0.69 -10.98 0.94
C GLY A 149 0.52 -11.34 2.39
N GLU A 150 0.37 -10.34 3.21
CA GLU A 150 0.07 -10.59 4.61
C GLU A 150 -1.29 -11.30 4.70
N GLY A 151 -1.39 -12.24 5.61
CA GLY A 151 -2.60 -13.04 5.86
C GLY A 151 -3.89 -12.21 5.99
N PRO A 152 -5.04 -12.81 6.26
CA PRO A 152 -6.31 -12.09 6.27
C PRO A 152 -6.18 -10.82 7.11
N ALA A 153 -6.58 -9.70 6.51
CA ALA A 153 -6.60 -8.41 7.22
C ALA A 153 -7.35 -8.61 8.55
N PRO A 154 -6.90 -7.95 9.63
CA PRO A 154 -7.64 -7.98 10.88
C PRO A 154 -9.09 -7.60 10.61
N VAL A 155 -10.02 -8.32 11.22
CA VAL A 155 -11.44 -7.94 11.16
C VAL A 155 -11.58 -6.63 11.93
N LEU A 156 -11.69 -5.54 11.18
CA LEU A 156 -11.90 -4.21 11.74
C LEU A 156 -13.40 -3.87 11.77
N PRO A 157 -13.82 -2.97 12.65
CA PRO A 157 -15.20 -2.51 12.66
C PRO A 157 -15.61 -1.93 11.30
N PRO A 158 -16.89 -2.01 10.91
CA PRO A 158 -17.37 -1.36 9.71
C PRO A 158 -17.18 0.16 9.80
N PRO A 159 -17.14 0.87 8.64
CA PRO A 159 -17.14 2.32 8.62
C PRO A 159 -18.31 2.89 9.44
N LYS A 160 -18.09 3.97 10.14
CA LYS A 160 -19.16 4.68 10.88
C LYS A 160 -19.39 6.07 10.29
N ILE A 161 -20.60 6.55 10.43
CA ILE A 161 -20.98 7.92 10.09
C ILE A 161 -20.72 8.81 11.31
N LEU A 162 -20.19 9.99 11.06
CA LEU A 162 -19.87 11.00 12.06
C LEU A 162 -20.35 12.37 11.57
N ASN A 163 -21.03 13.13 12.42
CA ASN A 163 -21.34 14.54 12.15
C ASN A 163 -20.26 15.43 12.77
N PHE A 164 -19.60 16.21 11.94
CA PHE A 164 -18.57 17.14 12.37
C PHE A 164 -18.58 18.41 11.53
N SER A 165 -18.49 19.56 12.19
CA SER A 165 -18.48 20.88 11.55
C SER A 165 -19.68 21.15 10.61
N GLY A 166 -20.86 20.60 10.92
CA GLY A 166 -22.07 20.74 10.13
C GLY A 166 -22.18 19.85 8.90
N TYR A 167 -21.26 18.89 8.75
CA TYR A 167 -21.23 17.95 7.64
C TYR A 167 -21.25 16.50 8.14
N GLU A 168 -21.75 15.64 7.28
CA GLU A 168 -21.71 14.20 7.48
C GLU A 168 -20.43 13.62 6.87
N TRP A 169 -19.76 12.78 7.64
CA TRP A 169 -18.51 12.15 7.29
C TRP A 169 -18.60 10.64 7.49
N THR A 170 -17.85 9.89 6.71
CA THR A 170 -17.66 8.46 6.89
C THR A 170 -16.21 8.15 7.21
N THR A 171 -15.97 7.21 8.14
CA THR A 171 -14.63 6.73 8.44
C THR A 171 -14.20 5.66 7.46
N SER A 172 -12.90 5.52 7.24
CA SER A 172 -12.33 4.37 6.53
C SER A 172 -12.08 3.20 7.47
N THR A 173 -12.07 1.99 6.92
CA THR A 173 -11.74 0.75 7.63
C THR A 173 -10.88 -0.15 6.75
N GLY A 174 -10.00 -0.90 7.37
CA GLY A 174 -9.15 -1.89 6.68
C GLY A 174 -7.84 -1.33 6.16
N PRO A 175 -7.09 -2.17 5.43
CA PRO A 175 -5.84 -1.77 4.82
C PRO A 175 -6.12 -0.94 3.56
N ILE A 176 -5.57 0.26 3.52
CA ILE A 176 -5.64 1.16 2.37
C ILE A 176 -4.24 1.73 2.12
N PHE A 177 -3.86 1.89 0.85
CA PHE A 177 -2.63 2.58 0.48
C PHE A 177 -2.85 4.10 0.55
N ARG A 178 -2.01 4.77 1.35
CA ARG A 178 -1.96 6.22 1.45
C ARG A 178 -0.51 6.67 1.64
N ALA A 179 -0.15 7.79 1.06
CA ALA A 179 1.17 8.39 1.20
C ALA A 179 2.33 7.40 0.89
N GLY A 180 2.16 6.57 -0.15
CA GLY A 180 3.15 5.59 -0.58
C GLY A 180 3.38 4.43 0.39
N SER A 181 2.47 4.23 1.35
CA SER A 181 2.58 3.21 2.38
C SER A 181 1.23 2.54 2.65
N ARG A 182 1.28 1.31 3.14
CA ARG A 182 0.10 0.60 3.59
C ARG A 182 -0.28 1.05 5.00
N ASN A 183 -1.48 1.57 5.15
CA ASN A 183 -2.04 1.97 6.43
C ASN A 183 -3.27 1.11 6.74
N PHE A 184 -3.42 0.73 8.00
CA PHE A 184 -4.65 0.11 8.51
C PHE A 184 -5.50 1.18 9.16
N PHE A 185 -6.68 1.44 8.63
CA PHE A 185 -7.61 2.41 9.19
C PHE A 185 -8.61 1.74 10.11
N ASP A 186 -8.75 2.28 11.32
CA ASP A 186 -9.70 1.79 12.32
C ASP A 186 -10.70 2.91 12.67
N PRO A 187 -11.99 2.71 12.43
CA PRO A 187 -13.03 3.65 12.82
C PRO A 187 -13.01 4.06 14.31
N ALA A 188 -12.48 3.22 15.19
CA ALA A 188 -12.32 3.55 16.61
C ALA A 188 -11.30 4.67 16.87
N ASN A 189 -10.45 4.96 15.89
CA ASN A 189 -9.46 6.04 15.97
C ASN A 189 -10.02 7.42 15.59
N VAL A 190 -11.32 7.53 15.31
CA VAL A 190 -11.99 8.79 14.94
C VAL A 190 -13.14 9.05 15.87
N TRP A 191 -13.19 10.21 16.51
CA TRP A 191 -14.33 10.65 17.35
C TRP A 191 -14.39 12.18 17.48
N THR A 192 -15.51 12.70 17.92
CA THR A 192 -15.67 14.09 18.36
C THR A 192 -15.80 14.13 19.88
N ASP A 193 -15.21 15.14 20.51
CA ASP A 193 -15.38 15.38 21.95
C ASP A 193 -16.63 16.24 22.25
N GLU A 194 -16.90 16.46 23.54
CA GLU A 194 -18.02 17.27 24.04
C GLU A 194 -17.95 18.74 23.58
N ARG A 195 -16.80 19.23 23.19
CA ARG A 195 -16.57 20.59 22.66
C ARG A 195 -16.70 20.66 21.16
N GLY A 196 -17.01 19.53 20.50
CA GLY A 196 -17.15 19.41 19.06
C GLY A 196 -15.80 19.35 18.30
N ALA A 197 -14.68 19.15 18.98
CA ALA A 197 -13.41 18.95 18.30
C ALA A 197 -13.30 17.53 17.77
N LEU A 198 -12.81 17.40 16.54
CA LEU A 198 -12.52 16.12 15.91
C LEU A 198 -11.15 15.61 16.40
N HIS A 199 -11.12 14.35 16.77
CA HIS A 199 -9.90 13.65 17.15
C HIS A 199 -9.61 12.54 16.15
N LEU A 200 -8.36 12.51 15.70
CA LEU A 200 -7.78 11.47 14.88
C LEU A 200 -6.60 10.87 15.66
N ARG A 201 -6.54 9.55 15.75
CA ARG A 201 -5.53 8.87 16.54
C ARG A 201 -4.79 7.82 15.70
N ILE A 202 -3.51 7.67 15.98
CA ILE A 202 -2.75 6.48 15.63
C ILE A 202 -2.64 5.65 16.90
N SER A 203 -3.02 4.38 16.85
CA SER A 203 -3.00 3.46 18.00
C SER A 203 -2.46 2.09 17.62
N GLY A 204 -1.99 1.36 18.60
CA GLY A 204 -1.47 0.01 18.40
C GLY A 204 -0.12 -0.21 19.09
N SER A 205 0.66 -1.12 18.52
CA SER A 205 1.99 -1.51 18.98
C SER A 205 2.90 -1.78 17.77
N PRO A 206 4.22 -1.89 17.95
CA PRO A 206 5.14 -2.17 16.86
C PRO A 206 4.67 -3.32 15.95
N GLY A 207 4.55 -3.06 14.65
CA GLY A 207 4.06 -3.98 13.64
C GLY A 207 2.53 -4.15 13.55
N LYS A 208 1.76 -3.46 14.43
CA LYS A 208 0.28 -3.54 14.47
C LYS A 208 -0.35 -2.17 14.70
N TRP A 209 0.12 -1.17 13.99
CA TRP A 209 -0.42 0.19 14.08
C TRP A 209 -1.69 0.32 13.23
N THR A 210 -2.67 1.06 13.75
CA THR A 210 -3.85 1.51 13.03
C THR A 210 -3.94 3.03 13.07
N SER A 211 -4.42 3.63 12.01
CA SER A 211 -4.57 5.06 11.81
C SER A 211 -6.03 5.47 11.64
N ALA A 212 -6.28 6.72 11.37
CA ALA A 212 -7.59 7.32 11.20
C ALA A 212 -7.72 7.93 9.80
N GLU A 213 -8.87 7.76 9.16
CA GLU A 213 -9.25 8.51 7.97
C GLU A 213 -10.74 8.84 8.03
N LEU A 214 -11.07 10.07 7.63
CA LEU A 214 -12.42 10.60 7.60
C LEU A 214 -12.65 11.25 6.24
N LYS A 215 -13.77 10.90 5.58
CA LYS A 215 -14.15 11.42 4.26
C LYS A 215 -15.53 12.06 4.33
N LEU A 216 -15.72 13.16 3.63
CA LEU A 216 -17.06 13.70 3.40
C LEU A 216 -17.90 12.70 2.62
N THR A 217 -19.17 12.54 2.99
CA THR A 217 -20.11 11.64 2.30
C THR A 217 -20.60 12.23 0.97
N ARG A 218 -20.33 13.52 0.72
CA ARG A 218 -20.69 14.21 -0.51
C ARG A 218 -19.62 15.21 -0.93
N SER A 219 -19.52 15.49 -2.22
CA SER A 219 -18.74 16.61 -2.72
C SER A 219 -19.36 17.95 -2.34
N LEU A 220 -18.53 18.92 -1.97
CA LEU A 220 -18.95 20.30 -1.73
C LEU A 220 -18.66 21.21 -2.95
N GLY A 221 -18.04 20.69 -3.99
CA GLY A 221 -17.69 21.43 -5.21
C GLY A 221 -16.56 22.44 -4.99
N TYR A 222 -16.54 23.47 -5.84
CA TYR A 222 -15.56 24.54 -5.76
C TYR A 222 -15.82 25.45 -4.55
N GLY A 223 -14.76 25.91 -3.91
CA GLY A 223 -14.87 26.79 -2.75
C GLY A 223 -13.56 26.89 -1.97
N THR A 224 -13.63 27.57 -0.85
CA THR A 224 -12.50 27.65 0.07
C THR A 224 -12.71 26.63 1.19
N TYR A 225 -11.79 25.70 1.31
CA TYR A 225 -11.76 24.69 2.37
C TYR A 225 -10.81 25.17 3.47
N ARG A 226 -11.27 25.18 4.71
CA ARG A 226 -10.50 25.61 5.87
C ARG A 226 -10.50 24.57 6.94
N PHE A 227 -9.33 24.30 7.49
CA PHE A 227 -9.13 23.35 8.58
C PHE A 227 -8.37 24.05 9.70
N GLN A 228 -8.99 24.15 10.88
CA GLN A 228 -8.28 24.59 12.05
C GLN A 228 -7.67 23.39 12.74
N VAL A 229 -6.34 23.37 12.80
CA VAL A 229 -5.57 22.30 13.42
C VAL A 229 -4.88 22.83 14.65
N ARG A 230 -5.04 22.11 15.75
CA ARG A 230 -4.31 22.36 16.97
C ARG A 230 -2.86 21.88 16.80
N ASP A 231 -2.02 22.14 17.73
CA ASP A 231 -0.61 21.78 17.71
C ASP A 231 -0.37 20.31 17.33
N PHE A 232 0.42 20.10 16.27
CA PHE A 232 0.89 18.80 15.79
C PHE A 232 2.41 18.60 16.00
N SER A 233 3.09 19.52 16.68
CA SER A 233 4.54 19.49 16.91
C SER A 233 5.01 18.27 17.70
N HIS A 234 4.11 17.68 18.49
CA HIS A 234 4.34 16.47 19.30
C HIS A 234 4.27 15.16 18.52
N LEU A 235 3.85 15.19 17.23
CA LEU A 235 3.75 13.98 16.44
C LEU A 235 5.14 13.36 16.21
N GLU A 236 5.17 12.03 16.30
CA GLU A 236 6.30 11.24 15.85
C GLU A 236 6.70 11.64 14.42
N PRO A 237 8.00 11.68 14.07
CA PRO A 237 8.43 12.08 12.74
C PRO A 237 7.78 11.30 11.60
N SER A 238 7.46 10.03 11.82
CA SER A 238 6.79 9.15 10.86
C SER A 238 5.27 9.28 10.83
N ALA A 239 4.67 10.06 11.75
CA ALA A 239 3.25 10.35 11.73
C ALA A 239 2.96 11.56 10.84
N LEU A 240 1.91 11.45 10.04
CA LEU A 240 1.48 12.48 9.11
C LEU A 240 -0.02 12.72 9.27
N LEU A 241 -0.43 13.99 9.39
CA LEU A 241 -1.81 14.41 9.23
C LEU A 241 -1.95 15.06 7.86
N THR A 242 -2.81 14.53 7.01
CA THR A 242 -3.08 15.09 5.68
C THR A 242 -4.50 15.66 5.62
N LEU A 243 -4.61 16.90 5.17
CA LEU A 243 -5.86 17.57 4.82
C LEU A 243 -5.91 17.60 3.30
N ILE A 244 -6.89 16.92 2.70
CA ILE A 244 -6.87 16.60 1.29
C ILE A 244 -8.20 16.91 0.62
N THR A 245 -8.14 17.46 -0.61
CA THR A 245 -9.23 17.38 -1.58
C THR A 245 -8.87 16.42 -2.68
N TRP A 246 -9.77 15.54 -3.02
CA TRP A 246 -9.50 14.49 -3.98
C TRP A 246 -10.77 14.12 -4.74
N ASP A 247 -10.69 14.05 -6.05
CA ASP A 247 -11.77 13.48 -6.83
C ASP A 247 -11.48 12.00 -7.13
N GLY A 248 -12.29 11.13 -6.63
CA GLY A 248 -12.19 9.69 -6.89
C GLY A 248 -12.63 9.28 -8.30
N ILE A 249 -12.92 10.23 -9.18
CA ILE A 249 -13.51 10.02 -10.50
C ILE A 249 -12.41 10.09 -11.55
N GLY A 250 -12.23 9.00 -12.31
CA GLY A 250 -11.34 8.98 -13.47
C GLY A 250 -10.10 8.13 -13.29
N THR A 251 -9.45 7.86 -14.42
CA THR A 251 -8.21 7.09 -14.55
C THR A 251 -6.98 7.97 -14.59
N GLU A 252 -7.13 9.29 -14.46
CA GLU A 252 -6.03 10.24 -14.53
C GLU A 252 -5.08 10.02 -13.36
N ARG A 253 -3.81 9.93 -13.66
CA ARG A 253 -2.74 10.13 -12.68
C ARG A 253 -2.95 11.51 -12.10
N ASN A 254 -2.79 11.75 -10.84
CA ASN A 254 -2.88 13.09 -10.23
C ASN A 254 -4.29 13.65 -9.99
N ARG A 255 -5.27 12.90 -9.99
CA ARG A 255 -6.67 13.01 -9.53
C ARG A 255 -7.14 14.37 -8.98
N ARG A 256 -6.63 15.51 -9.51
CA ARG A 256 -6.95 16.87 -9.07
C ARG A 256 -6.90 17.03 -7.54
N GLU A 257 -5.85 16.52 -6.96
CA GLU A 257 -5.61 16.43 -5.54
C GLU A 257 -4.84 17.64 -5.05
N LEU A 258 -5.32 18.25 -3.96
CA LEU A 258 -4.64 19.30 -3.22
C LEU A 258 -4.45 18.81 -1.79
N ASP A 259 -3.22 18.92 -1.29
CA ASP A 259 -2.85 18.43 0.04
C ASP A 259 -2.26 19.53 0.90
N VAL A 260 -2.61 19.52 2.18
CA VAL A 260 -1.82 20.12 3.23
C VAL A 260 -1.37 19.00 4.15
N GLU A 261 -0.09 18.75 4.17
CA GLU A 261 0.51 17.65 4.91
C GLU A 261 1.26 18.20 6.12
N LEU A 262 0.89 17.74 7.31
CA LEU A 262 1.43 18.17 8.59
C LEU A 262 2.19 17.01 9.22
N GLY A 263 3.50 17.11 9.23
CA GLY A 263 4.40 16.07 9.73
C GLY A 263 5.77 16.15 9.06
N ARG A 264 6.67 15.26 9.44
CA ARG A 264 8.08 15.31 9.04
C ARG A 264 8.53 14.18 8.12
N TRP A 265 7.59 13.38 7.64
CA TRP A 265 7.85 12.29 6.71
C TRP A 265 8.95 11.31 7.15
N GLY A 266 9.06 11.08 8.46
CA GLY A 266 10.05 10.18 9.05
C GLY A 266 11.39 10.82 9.42
N TYR A 267 11.59 12.12 9.16
CA TYR A 267 12.87 12.83 9.40
C TYR A 267 12.76 13.91 10.45
N LEU A 268 13.64 13.88 11.45
CA LEU A 268 13.65 14.87 12.55
C LEU A 268 13.90 16.29 12.05
N ASP A 269 14.73 16.45 11.03
CA ASP A 269 15.19 17.74 10.51
C ASP A 269 14.37 18.25 9.33
N ASN A 270 13.34 17.52 8.90
CA ASN A 270 12.51 17.94 7.80
C ASN A 270 11.57 19.09 8.19
N ASP A 271 11.16 19.88 7.23
CA ASP A 271 10.04 20.80 7.37
C ASP A 271 8.78 20.03 7.78
N ASN A 272 7.88 20.68 8.49
CA ASN A 272 6.74 20.03 9.10
C ASN A 272 5.38 20.44 8.51
N VAL A 273 5.39 21.31 7.51
CA VAL A 273 4.21 21.72 6.74
C VAL A 273 4.55 21.66 5.25
N HIS A 274 3.74 20.95 4.48
CA HIS A 274 3.87 20.83 3.04
C HIS A 274 2.53 21.19 2.38
N TYR A 275 2.57 22.07 1.39
CA TYR A 275 1.46 22.32 0.48
C TYR A 275 1.78 21.66 -0.86
N VAL A 276 0.87 20.84 -1.32
CA VAL A 276 1.06 20.02 -2.51
C VAL A 276 -0.12 20.18 -3.46
N VAL A 277 0.17 20.42 -4.70
CA VAL A 277 -0.77 20.26 -5.82
C VAL A 277 -0.27 19.07 -6.64
N GLN A 278 -1.10 18.04 -6.79
CA GLN A 278 -0.65 16.91 -7.59
C GLN A 278 -0.63 17.25 -9.08
N PRO A 279 0.40 16.82 -9.82
CA PRO A 279 1.52 15.98 -9.37
C PRO A 279 2.63 16.80 -8.68
N TYR A 280 3.06 16.34 -7.52
CA TYR A 280 4.04 17.01 -6.65
C TYR A 280 5.42 17.25 -7.30
N TYR A 281 5.78 16.46 -8.30
CA TYR A 281 7.07 16.54 -8.99
C TYR A 281 7.15 17.67 -10.03
N VAL A 282 6.04 18.35 -10.32
CA VAL A 282 6.07 19.56 -11.16
C VAL A 282 6.62 20.72 -10.33
N PRO A 283 7.63 21.45 -10.82
CA PRO A 283 8.15 22.62 -10.13
C PRO A 283 7.04 23.60 -9.77
N ALA A 284 7.10 24.17 -8.56
CA ALA A 284 6.09 25.04 -7.95
C ALA A 284 4.78 24.36 -7.49
N ASN A 285 4.59 23.06 -7.72
CA ASN A 285 3.47 22.33 -7.15
C ASN A 285 3.71 21.86 -5.70
N PHE A 286 4.90 22.09 -5.18
CA PHE A 286 5.29 21.69 -3.83
C PHE A 286 5.97 22.85 -3.11
N VAL A 287 5.49 23.15 -1.89
CA VAL A 287 6.11 24.12 -0.99
C VAL A 287 6.19 23.52 0.40
N ALA A 288 7.37 23.53 0.98
CA ALA A 288 7.62 23.08 2.35
C ALA A 288 8.19 24.19 3.20
N PHE A 289 7.81 24.20 4.49
CA PHE A 289 8.34 25.15 5.46
C PHE A 289 8.14 24.63 6.89
N ARG A 290 8.83 25.26 7.84
CA ARG A 290 8.73 24.91 9.26
C ARG A 290 7.84 25.88 9.99
N MET A 291 6.86 25.34 10.74
CA MET A 291 6.00 26.10 11.64
C MET A 291 6.26 25.70 13.11
N PRO A 292 6.26 26.68 14.03
CA PRO A 292 6.31 26.39 15.46
C PRO A 292 4.99 25.76 15.95
N ALA A 293 5.01 25.28 17.19
CA ALA A 293 3.81 24.83 17.87
C ALA A 293 2.75 25.93 17.94
N GLY A 294 1.47 25.60 17.70
CA GLY A 294 0.40 26.58 17.74
C GLY A 294 -0.92 26.04 17.17
N ILE A 295 -1.92 26.90 17.16
CA ILE A 295 -3.21 26.63 16.50
C ILE A 295 -3.23 27.43 15.20
N TYR A 296 -3.36 26.71 14.09
CA TYR A 296 -3.32 27.32 12.76
C TYR A 296 -4.55 26.94 11.94
N THR A 297 -4.91 27.83 11.02
CA THR A 297 -5.93 27.56 10.02
C THR A 297 -5.24 27.36 8.68
N TYR A 298 -5.35 26.15 8.17
CA TYR A 298 -4.87 25.75 6.84
C TYR A 298 -6.03 25.88 5.86
N SER A 299 -5.74 26.37 4.66
CA SER A 299 -6.78 26.51 3.65
C SER A 299 -6.24 26.33 2.23
N PHE A 300 -7.10 25.83 1.37
CA PHE A 300 -6.92 25.84 -0.09
C PHE A 300 -8.24 26.23 -0.77
N ARG A 301 -8.09 26.73 -1.99
CA ARG A 301 -9.21 27.27 -2.77
C ARG A 301 -9.11 26.77 -4.23
#